data_e9b5eba7239e7925821abc8db132b767
#
_entry.id   e9b5eba7239e7925821abc8db132b767
#
_cell.length_a   1.000
_cell.length_b   1.000
_cell.length_c   1.000
_cell.angle_alpha   90.00
_cell.angle_beta   90.00
_cell.angle_gamma   90.00
#
_symmetry.space_group_name_H-M   'P 1'
#
loop_
_entity.id
_entity.type
_entity.pdbx_description
1 polymer ?
#
loop_
_entity_poly.entity_id
_entity_poly.type
_entity_poly.pdbx_seq_one_letter_code
_entity_poly.pdbx_strand_id
1 'polypeptide(L)'
;GFQKNLIAHELAHQWFGDLVTMAWWDDLWLNEGFASWMETKATDHFHPEWNIWLSTQGGQQGAMRLDSRAGTHPVITDIPDVFAASNAFDAISYQKGQAVIRMLESYVGEDAFRAGVRSYMKKHTYGNTVSDDLWAELDRASPLKVSDIAHDFTLQAGVPLIQARETTGGVELTQSRFGADPSQRTPQTWRTPVNVQGENGEWREVVSADAPASVPASGAVVVNAGQTGYFRTAYSPALWARLAPRFARLAPADQ
;
A
#
# COMPACT_ATOMS: atom_id res chain seq x y z
N GLY A 1 -1.53 -12.12 20.73
CA GLY A 1 -1.27 -11.28 19.58
C GLY A 1 0.14 -11.42 19.03
N PHE A 2 1.12 -10.69 19.57
CA PHE A 2 2.46 -10.53 18.99
C PHE A 2 3.17 -11.86 18.63
N GLN A 3 3.21 -12.82 19.54
CA GLN A 3 3.86 -14.13 19.30
C GLN A 3 3.23 -14.91 18.14
N LYS A 4 1.91 -14.85 17.96
CA LYS A 4 1.25 -15.56 16.86
C LYS A 4 1.55 -14.90 15.52
N ASN A 5 1.62 -13.57 15.48
CA ASN A 5 2.00 -12.83 14.28
C ASN A 5 3.43 -13.20 13.87
N LEU A 6 4.38 -13.19 14.81
CA LEU A 6 5.76 -13.59 14.54
C LEU A 6 5.85 -15.01 13.98
N ILE A 7 5.14 -15.98 14.56
CA ILE A 7 5.11 -17.36 14.04
C ILE A 7 4.55 -17.38 12.61
N ALA A 8 3.49 -16.64 12.32
CA ALA A 8 2.91 -16.57 10.97
C ALA A 8 3.86 -15.90 9.97
N HIS A 9 4.64 -14.90 10.41
CA HIS A 9 5.69 -14.26 9.63
C HIS A 9 6.76 -15.28 9.22
N GLU A 10 7.37 -15.97 10.21
CA GLU A 10 8.41 -16.95 9.95
C GLU A 10 7.90 -18.14 9.11
N LEU A 11 6.65 -18.55 9.28
CA LEU A 11 6.04 -19.56 8.43
C LEU A 11 5.85 -19.07 7.00
N ALA A 12 5.53 -17.80 6.79
CA ALA A 12 5.38 -17.23 5.44
C ALA A 12 6.69 -17.26 4.66
N HIS A 13 7.84 -17.16 5.32
CA HIS A 13 9.15 -17.30 4.71
C HIS A 13 9.39 -18.64 4.03
N GLN A 14 8.65 -19.71 4.37
CA GLN A 14 8.72 -20.99 3.66
C GLN A 14 8.36 -20.83 2.16
N TRP A 15 7.57 -19.83 1.80
CA TRP A 15 7.24 -19.48 0.42
C TRP A 15 8.02 -18.24 -0.05
N PHE A 16 7.95 -17.15 0.74
CA PHE A 16 8.57 -15.86 0.42
C PHE A 16 9.94 -15.75 1.08
N GLY A 17 10.94 -16.35 0.47
CA GLY A 17 12.32 -16.44 0.98
C GLY A 17 12.95 -17.80 0.71
N ASP A 18 12.30 -18.91 1.10
CA ASP A 18 12.85 -20.25 0.98
C ASP A 18 12.49 -20.88 -0.39
N LEU A 19 11.18 -20.95 -0.73
CA LEU A 19 10.73 -21.55 -1.98
C LEU A 19 11.10 -20.67 -3.19
N VAL A 20 10.89 -19.36 -3.06
CA VAL A 20 11.29 -18.35 -4.03
C VAL A 20 12.06 -17.28 -3.28
N THR A 21 13.30 -17.05 -3.67
CA THR A 21 14.23 -16.14 -3.00
C THR A 21 14.50 -14.92 -3.87
N MET A 22 14.61 -13.74 -3.29
CA MET A 22 15.09 -12.56 -3.99
C MET A 22 16.45 -12.82 -4.67
N ALA A 23 16.69 -12.24 -5.85
CA ALA A 23 17.96 -12.40 -6.57
C ALA A 23 19.12 -11.67 -5.86
N TRP A 24 18.82 -10.54 -5.24
CA TRP A 24 19.76 -9.76 -4.44
C TRP A 24 19.04 -8.95 -3.36
N TRP A 25 19.78 -8.34 -2.49
CA TRP A 25 19.28 -7.58 -1.34
C TRP A 25 18.45 -6.33 -1.71
N ASP A 26 18.57 -5.84 -2.94
CA ASP A 26 17.74 -4.74 -3.47
C ASP A 26 16.24 -5.04 -3.37
N ASP A 27 15.89 -6.31 -3.54
CA ASP A 27 14.54 -6.84 -3.51
C ASP A 27 14.18 -7.53 -2.16
N LEU A 28 14.86 -7.19 -1.06
CA LEU A 28 14.61 -7.77 0.27
C LEU A 28 13.12 -7.72 0.66
N TRP A 29 12.42 -6.70 0.24
CA TRP A 29 11.00 -6.51 0.51
C TRP A 29 10.12 -7.64 -0.08
N LEU A 30 10.55 -8.35 -1.13
CA LEU A 30 9.85 -9.53 -1.67
C LEU A 30 9.73 -10.64 -0.62
N ASN A 31 10.68 -10.73 0.29
CA ASN A 31 10.64 -11.63 1.43
C ASN A 31 9.88 -10.98 2.60
N GLU A 32 10.37 -9.87 3.11
CA GLU A 32 9.92 -9.27 4.37
C GLU A 32 8.56 -8.57 4.27
N GLY A 33 8.31 -7.84 3.19
CA GLY A 33 7.02 -7.20 2.94
C GLY A 33 5.90 -8.22 2.75
N PHE A 34 6.19 -9.32 2.01
CA PHE A 34 5.23 -10.41 1.84
C PHE A 34 5.03 -11.22 3.10
N ALA A 35 6.08 -11.52 3.87
CA ALA A 35 5.93 -12.20 5.14
C ALA A 35 5.07 -11.35 6.11
N SER A 36 5.29 -10.04 6.18
CA SER A 36 4.49 -9.11 6.99
C SER A 36 3.03 -9.01 6.53
N TRP A 37 2.78 -9.01 5.21
CA TRP A 37 1.43 -9.03 4.68
C TRP A 37 0.72 -10.36 4.98
N MET A 38 1.40 -11.50 4.75
CA MET A 38 0.84 -12.83 4.97
C MET A 38 0.58 -13.11 6.46
N GLU A 39 1.47 -12.67 7.37
CA GLU A 39 1.25 -12.80 8.81
C GLU A 39 -0.07 -12.15 9.23
N THR A 40 -0.28 -10.92 8.72
CA THR A 40 -1.49 -10.15 9.03
C THR A 40 -2.73 -10.79 8.40
N LYS A 41 -2.64 -11.18 7.12
CA LYS A 41 -3.76 -11.83 6.40
C LYS A 41 -4.14 -13.17 7.02
N ALA A 42 -3.16 -14.00 7.37
CA ALA A 42 -3.40 -15.28 8.03
C ALA A 42 -3.99 -15.09 9.43
N THR A 43 -3.47 -14.14 10.21
CA THR A 43 -3.99 -13.83 11.54
C THR A 43 -5.42 -13.33 11.47
N ASP A 44 -5.75 -12.46 10.51
CA ASP A 44 -7.11 -11.96 10.29
C ASP A 44 -8.07 -13.08 9.91
N HIS A 45 -7.63 -14.00 9.05
CA HIS A 45 -8.42 -15.16 8.64
C HIS A 45 -8.79 -16.09 9.81
N PHE A 46 -7.84 -16.38 10.69
CA PHE A 46 -8.06 -17.29 11.83
C PHE A 46 -8.65 -16.60 13.06
N HIS A 47 -8.48 -15.28 13.18
CA HIS A 47 -8.88 -14.46 14.32
C HIS A 47 -9.44 -13.11 13.89
N PRO A 48 -10.53 -13.07 13.11
CA PRO A 48 -11.11 -11.82 12.61
C PRO A 48 -11.55 -10.88 13.74
N GLU A 49 -11.92 -11.46 14.91
CA GLU A 49 -12.28 -10.71 16.11
C GLU A 49 -11.14 -9.84 16.68
N TRP A 50 -9.90 -10.07 16.26
CA TRP A 50 -8.75 -9.28 16.72
C TRP A 50 -8.56 -7.98 15.93
N ASN A 51 -9.25 -7.81 14.81
CA ASN A 51 -9.12 -6.63 13.95
C ASN A 51 -7.64 -6.30 13.66
N ILE A 52 -6.86 -7.30 13.28
CA ILE A 52 -5.40 -7.20 13.19
C ILE A 52 -4.95 -6.12 12.19
N TRP A 53 -5.69 -5.91 11.10
CA TRP A 53 -5.42 -4.83 10.14
C TRP A 53 -5.49 -3.44 10.78
N LEU A 54 -6.32 -3.25 11.80
CA LEU A 54 -6.35 -2.01 12.56
C LEU A 54 -5.05 -1.81 13.35
N SER A 55 -4.51 -2.87 13.93
CA SER A 55 -3.25 -2.80 14.69
C SER A 55 -2.04 -2.51 13.81
N THR A 56 -2.04 -2.89 12.52
CA THR A 56 -0.94 -2.61 11.58
C THR A 56 -0.89 -1.16 11.11
N GLN A 57 -1.98 -0.39 11.30
CA GLN A 57 -2.03 1.02 10.88
C GLN A 57 -0.95 1.87 11.57
N GLY A 58 -0.62 1.59 12.83
CA GLY A 58 0.45 2.28 13.55
C GLY A 58 1.80 2.16 12.84
N GLY A 59 2.14 0.96 12.35
CA GLY A 59 3.34 0.70 11.56
C GLY A 59 3.32 1.43 10.21
N GLN A 60 2.21 1.34 9.47
CA GLN A 60 2.04 2.06 8.20
C GLN A 60 2.17 3.58 8.37
N GLN A 61 1.57 4.16 9.43
CA GLN A 61 1.69 5.58 9.75
C GLN A 61 3.13 5.96 10.12
N GLY A 62 3.85 5.06 10.82
CA GLY A 62 5.28 5.20 11.12
C GLY A 62 6.14 5.22 9.85
N ALA A 63 5.91 4.27 8.95
CA ALA A 63 6.59 4.23 7.65
C ALA A 63 6.32 5.49 6.82
N MET A 64 5.07 5.96 6.74
CA MET A 64 4.76 7.21 6.03
C MET A 64 5.45 8.44 6.64
N ARG A 65 5.62 8.48 7.98
CA ARG A 65 6.38 9.57 8.63
C ARG A 65 7.85 9.53 8.28
N LEU A 66 8.45 8.34 8.22
CA LEU A 66 9.83 8.15 7.78
C LEU A 66 9.97 8.53 6.31
N ASP A 67 9.10 8.01 5.47
CA ASP A 67 9.11 8.17 4.02
C ASP A 67 8.80 9.61 3.55
N SER A 68 8.22 10.44 4.42
CA SER A 68 8.00 11.87 4.14
C SER A 68 9.20 12.77 4.41
N ARG A 69 10.35 12.22 4.83
CA ARG A 69 11.57 12.98 5.16
C ARG A 69 12.55 13.02 3.99
N ALA A 70 13.50 13.96 4.03
CA ALA A 70 14.53 14.09 2.99
C ALA A 70 15.49 12.90 2.90
N GLY A 71 15.71 12.20 4.01
CA GLY A 71 16.63 11.04 4.07
C GLY A 71 15.97 9.69 3.82
N THR A 72 14.74 9.66 3.26
CA THR A 72 14.08 8.42 2.89
C THR A 72 14.67 7.80 1.62
N HIS A 73 14.34 6.53 1.39
CA HIS A 73 14.78 5.78 0.21
C HIS A 73 13.59 4.99 -0.41
N PRO A 74 13.70 4.55 -1.68
CA PRO A 74 12.73 3.65 -2.30
C PRO A 74 12.68 2.29 -1.58
N VAL A 75 11.62 1.52 -1.81
CA VAL A 75 11.52 0.12 -1.33
C VAL A 75 12.59 -0.73 -2.00
N ILE A 76 12.76 -0.57 -3.32
CA ILE A 76 13.84 -1.17 -4.09
C ILE A 76 14.95 -0.14 -4.20
N THR A 77 16.08 -0.43 -3.57
CA THR A 77 17.25 0.46 -3.54
C THR A 77 18.52 -0.34 -3.81
N ASP A 78 19.49 0.26 -4.47
CA ASP A 78 20.76 -0.37 -4.79
C ASP A 78 21.52 -0.74 -3.50
N ILE A 79 21.83 -2.01 -3.33
CA ILE A 79 22.58 -2.57 -2.21
C ILE A 79 23.91 -3.13 -2.76
N PRO A 80 25.00 -2.36 -2.68
CA PRO A 80 26.24 -2.72 -3.37
C PRO A 80 26.92 -3.98 -2.83
N ASP A 81 26.71 -4.31 -1.57
CA ASP A 81 27.32 -5.47 -0.92
C ASP A 81 26.53 -5.96 0.30
N VAL A 82 26.95 -7.11 0.85
CA VAL A 82 26.30 -7.73 2.03
C VAL A 82 26.42 -6.90 3.31
N PHE A 83 27.42 -6.03 3.43
CA PHE A 83 27.59 -5.17 4.60
C PHE A 83 26.54 -4.04 4.60
N ALA A 84 26.20 -3.54 3.40
CA ALA A 84 25.14 -2.56 3.22
C ALA A 84 23.73 -3.16 3.41
N ALA A 85 23.58 -4.47 3.23
CA ALA A 85 22.29 -5.17 3.34
C ALA A 85 21.57 -4.96 4.67
N SER A 86 22.33 -4.80 5.77
CA SER A 86 21.74 -4.54 7.10
C SER A 86 20.90 -3.26 7.15
N ASN A 87 21.16 -2.28 6.28
CA ASN A 87 20.41 -1.03 6.21
C ASN A 87 19.05 -1.19 5.51
N ALA A 88 18.86 -2.28 4.75
CA ALA A 88 17.59 -2.58 4.08
C ALA A 88 16.51 -3.15 5.02
N PHE A 89 16.88 -3.59 6.22
CA PHE A 89 15.95 -4.10 7.25
C PHE A 89 15.34 -2.94 8.03
N ASP A 90 14.39 -2.23 7.43
CA ASP A 90 13.77 -1.05 8.02
C ASP A 90 12.26 -0.97 7.75
N ALA A 91 11.61 0.10 8.23
CA ALA A 91 10.18 0.31 8.07
C ALA A 91 9.74 0.49 6.60
N ILE A 92 10.67 0.80 5.69
CA ILE A 92 10.34 0.91 4.26
C ILE A 92 10.20 -0.49 3.66
N SER A 93 11.14 -1.40 3.90
CA SER A 93 11.06 -2.78 3.43
C SER A 93 9.88 -3.55 4.04
N TYR A 94 9.64 -3.41 5.34
CA TYR A 94 8.59 -4.14 6.07
C TYR A 94 7.22 -3.47 5.94
N GLN A 95 7.03 -2.29 6.52
CA GLN A 95 5.70 -1.68 6.68
C GLN A 95 5.20 -1.01 5.39
N LYS A 96 6.08 -0.30 4.65
CA LYS A 96 5.69 0.21 3.32
C LYS A 96 5.52 -0.94 2.35
N GLY A 97 6.43 -1.93 2.34
CA GLY A 97 6.30 -3.15 1.53
C GLY A 97 4.95 -3.84 1.74
N GLN A 98 4.60 -4.14 3.01
CA GLN A 98 3.30 -4.69 3.39
C GLN A 98 2.13 -3.83 2.89
N ALA A 99 2.20 -2.52 3.09
CA ALA A 99 1.12 -1.60 2.71
C ALA A 99 0.94 -1.52 1.19
N VAL A 100 2.02 -1.56 0.42
CA VAL A 100 1.98 -1.61 -1.06
C VAL A 100 1.33 -2.90 -1.53
N ILE A 101 1.69 -4.05 -0.97
CA ILE A 101 1.07 -5.35 -1.29
C ILE A 101 -0.43 -5.30 -1.01
N ARG A 102 -0.85 -4.81 0.17
CA ARG A 102 -2.26 -4.65 0.54
C ARG A 102 -3.01 -3.72 -0.41
N MET A 103 -2.39 -2.61 -0.80
CA MET A 103 -2.96 -1.66 -1.76
C MET A 103 -3.17 -2.31 -3.13
N LEU A 104 -2.19 -3.04 -3.64
CA LEU A 104 -2.30 -3.74 -4.93
C LEU A 104 -3.34 -4.87 -4.88
N GLU A 105 -3.40 -5.65 -3.80
CA GLU A 105 -4.46 -6.64 -3.58
C GLU A 105 -5.85 -6.00 -3.60
N SER A 106 -6.01 -4.89 -2.87
CA SER A 106 -7.27 -4.14 -2.87
C SER A 106 -7.63 -3.60 -4.26
N TYR A 107 -6.63 -3.19 -5.04
CA TYR A 107 -6.82 -2.64 -6.38
C TYR A 107 -7.30 -3.68 -7.39
N VAL A 108 -6.67 -4.84 -7.44
CA VAL A 108 -7.03 -5.89 -8.44
C VAL A 108 -8.09 -6.86 -7.95
N GLY A 109 -8.33 -6.91 -6.65
CA GLY A 109 -9.19 -7.88 -5.98
C GLY A 109 -8.45 -9.13 -5.54
N GLU A 110 -8.94 -9.73 -4.46
CA GLU A 110 -8.27 -10.85 -3.79
C GLU A 110 -8.03 -12.06 -4.69
N ASP A 111 -9.02 -12.43 -5.53
CA ASP A 111 -8.91 -13.62 -6.39
C ASP A 111 -7.84 -13.47 -7.47
N ALA A 112 -7.80 -12.30 -8.14
CA ALA A 112 -6.80 -12.01 -9.15
C ALA A 112 -5.39 -11.91 -8.53
N PHE A 113 -5.28 -11.24 -7.38
CA PHE A 113 -4.02 -11.14 -6.65
C PHE A 113 -3.50 -12.53 -6.24
N ARG A 114 -4.35 -13.35 -5.64
CA ARG A 114 -4.01 -14.73 -5.24
C ARG A 114 -3.61 -15.60 -6.44
N ALA A 115 -4.30 -15.47 -7.57
CA ALA A 115 -3.96 -16.20 -8.78
C ALA A 115 -2.57 -15.81 -9.31
N GLY A 116 -2.25 -14.51 -9.35
CA GLY A 116 -0.95 -14.00 -9.77
C GLY A 116 0.19 -14.46 -8.85
N VAL A 117 0.00 -14.34 -7.52
CA VAL A 117 1.00 -14.83 -6.54
C VAL A 117 1.22 -16.34 -6.66
N ARG A 118 0.16 -17.14 -6.84
CA ARG A 118 0.31 -18.59 -7.06
C ARG A 118 1.04 -18.92 -8.35
N SER A 119 0.79 -18.18 -9.43
CA SER A 119 1.51 -18.32 -10.70
C SER A 119 3.00 -18.00 -10.52
N TYR A 120 3.30 -16.88 -9.86
CA TYR A 120 4.67 -16.47 -9.51
C TYR A 120 5.40 -17.57 -8.71
N MET A 121 4.81 -18.06 -7.61
CA MET A 121 5.40 -19.12 -6.80
C MET A 121 5.66 -20.39 -7.60
N LYS A 122 4.69 -20.83 -8.40
CA LYS A 122 4.82 -22.04 -9.23
C LYS A 122 5.91 -21.91 -10.28
N LYS A 123 6.00 -20.76 -10.94
CA LYS A 123 6.95 -20.50 -12.03
C LYS A 123 8.39 -20.43 -11.53
N HIS A 124 8.59 -19.85 -10.35
CA HIS A 124 9.91 -19.54 -9.82
C HIS A 124 10.33 -20.45 -8.65
N THR A 125 9.62 -21.58 -8.45
CA THR A 125 9.93 -22.59 -7.41
C THR A 125 11.41 -22.97 -7.41
N TYR A 126 12.07 -22.84 -6.25
CA TYR A 126 13.51 -23.08 -6.06
C TYR A 126 14.43 -22.18 -6.89
N GLY A 127 13.93 -21.01 -7.29
CA GLY A 127 14.68 -20.02 -8.06
C GLY A 127 14.80 -18.68 -7.34
N ASN A 128 15.47 -17.76 -8.02
CA ASN A 128 15.65 -16.38 -7.58
C ASN A 128 14.84 -15.44 -8.48
N THR A 129 14.34 -14.36 -7.92
CA THR A 129 13.47 -13.41 -8.62
C THR A 129 13.82 -11.97 -8.27
N VAL A 130 13.40 -11.08 -9.17
CA VAL A 130 13.30 -9.63 -8.94
C VAL A 130 11.83 -9.22 -8.91
N SER A 131 11.54 -8.01 -8.46
CA SER A 131 10.17 -7.50 -8.35
C SER A 131 9.37 -7.58 -9.65
N ASP A 132 9.99 -7.37 -10.80
CA ASP A 132 9.32 -7.44 -12.11
C ASP A 132 8.79 -8.83 -12.46
N ASP A 133 9.40 -9.89 -11.96
CA ASP A 133 8.89 -11.25 -12.11
C ASP A 133 7.51 -11.41 -11.45
N LEU A 134 7.33 -10.80 -10.29
CA LEU A 134 6.03 -10.79 -9.59
C LEU A 134 5.01 -9.93 -10.33
N TRP A 135 5.40 -8.72 -10.74
CA TRP A 135 4.49 -7.82 -11.46
C TRP A 135 3.99 -8.42 -12.76
N ALA A 136 4.85 -9.12 -13.50
CA ALA A 136 4.47 -9.81 -14.72
C ALA A 136 3.38 -10.88 -14.49
N GLU A 137 3.41 -11.61 -13.38
CA GLU A 137 2.39 -12.61 -13.07
C GLU A 137 1.08 -11.98 -12.57
N LEU A 138 1.16 -10.88 -11.83
CA LEU A 138 -0.03 -10.11 -11.42
C LEU A 138 -0.72 -9.45 -12.62
N ASP A 139 0.05 -8.88 -13.55
CA ASP A 139 -0.49 -8.30 -14.80
C ASP A 139 -1.18 -9.35 -15.68
N ARG A 140 -0.72 -10.62 -15.66
CA ARG A 140 -1.39 -11.72 -16.38
C ARG A 140 -2.67 -12.19 -15.70
N ALA A 141 -2.72 -12.11 -14.38
CA ALA A 141 -3.84 -12.60 -13.58
C ALA A 141 -4.99 -11.58 -13.46
N SER A 142 -4.75 -10.31 -13.79
CA SER A 142 -5.70 -9.21 -13.64
C SER A 142 -5.95 -8.51 -14.97
N PRO A 143 -7.18 -8.04 -15.25
CA PRO A 143 -7.44 -7.12 -16.36
C PRO A 143 -6.87 -5.71 -16.12
N LEU A 144 -6.52 -5.40 -14.87
CA LEU A 144 -5.93 -4.13 -14.46
C LEU A 144 -4.41 -4.26 -14.44
N LYS A 145 -3.71 -3.27 -15.00
CA LYS A 145 -2.26 -3.24 -15.02
C LYS A 145 -1.72 -2.85 -13.64
N VAL A 146 -0.90 -3.72 -13.06
CA VAL A 146 -0.34 -3.57 -11.71
C VAL A 146 1.06 -2.97 -11.75
N SER A 147 1.87 -3.39 -12.72
CA SER A 147 3.30 -3.07 -12.79
C SER A 147 3.59 -1.57 -12.73
N ASP A 148 2.83 -0.75 -13.45
CA ASP A 148 3.05 0.70 -13.48
C ASP A 148 2.79 1.36 -12.11
N ILE A 149 1.76 0.90 -11.39
CA ILE A 149 1.45 1.36 -10.02
C ILE A 149 2.51 0.86 -9.06
N ALA A 150 2.86 -0.42 -9.15
CA ALA A 150 3.86 -1.03 -8.28
C ALA A 150 5.22 -0.32 -8.40
N HIS A 151 5.68 -0.01 -9.61
CA HIS A 151 6.90 0.76 -9.85
C HIS A 151 6.86 2.15 -9.21
N ASP A 152 5.74 2.86 -9.30
CA ASP A 152 5.60 4.18 -8.69
C ASP A 152 5.83 4.12 -7.17
N PHE A 153 5.40 3.06 -6.49
CA PHE A 153 5.52 2.91 -5.04
C PHE A 153 6.81 2.21 -4.58
N THR A 154 7.43 1.38 -5.42
CA THR A 154 8.63 0.61 -5.05
C THR A 154 9.93 1.26 -5.51
N LEU A 155 9.93 1.95 -6.66
CA LEU A 155 11.12 2.61 -7.20
C LEU A 155 11.22 4.09 -6.81
N GLN A 156 10.19 4.66 -6.19
CA GLN A 156 10.17 6.04 -5.73
C GLN A 156 10.03 6.11 -4.21
N ALA A 157 10.86 6.96 -3.59
CA ALA A 157 10.72 7.34 -2.19
C ALA A 157 9.63 8.42 -2.04
N GLY A 158 8.96 8.44 -0.88
CA GLY A 158 7.97 9.46 -0.56
C GLY A 158 6.54 8.91 -0.50
N VAL A 159 5.62 9.79 -0.14
CA VAL A 159 4.21 9.48 0.13
C VAL A 159 3.33 10.39 -0.72
N PRO A 160 2.37 9.85 -1.48
CA PRO A 160 1.35 10.68 -2.14
C PRO A 160 0.46 11.40 -1.13
N LEU A 161 0.02 12.61 -1.48
CA LEU A 161 -1.07 13.33 -0.84
C LEU A 161 -2.25 13.40 -1.81
N ILE A 162 -3.34 12.77 -1.45
CA ILE A 162 -4.61 12.88 -2.18
C ILE A 162 -5.43 14.00 -1.52
N GLN A 163 -5.69 15.05 -2.28
CA GLN A 163 -6.54 16.16 -1.87
C GLN A 163 -7.94 15.94 -2.42
N ALA A 164 -8.93 15.98 -1.54
CA ALA A 164 -10.34 15.81 -1.88
C ALA A 164 -11.07 17.16 -1.74
N ARG A 165 -11.79 17.56 -2.78
CA ARG A 165 -12.53 18.80 -2.83
C ARG A 165 -13.91 18.55 -3.45
N GLU A 166 -14.95 19.17 -2.89
CA GLU A 166 -16.26 19.10 -3.49
C GLU A 166 -16.35 19.88 -4.81
N THR A 167 -17.17 19.36 -5.70
CA THR A 167 -17.57 19.98 -6.94
C THR A 167 -19.09 19.92 -7.09
N THR A 168 -19.63 20.56 -8.12
CA THR A 168 -21.08 20.50 -8.42
C THR A 168 -21.56 19.07 -8.69
N GLY A 169 -20.67 18.19 -9.19
CA GLY A 169 -21.00 16.80 -9.56
C GLY A 169 -20.55 15.74 -8.56
N GLY A 170 -19.91 16.12 -7.43
CA GLY A 170 -19.38 15.16 -6.46
C GLY A 170 -18.07 15.61 -5.82
N VAL A 171 -17.05 14.78 -5.88
CA VAL A 171 -15.73 15.04 -5.28
C VAL A 171 -14.63 14.91 -6.34
N GLU A 172 -13.81 15.93 -6.45
CA GLU A 172 -12.57 15.91 -7.23
C GLU A 172 -11.42 15.46 -6.34
N LEU A 173 -10.58 14.57 -6.87
CA LEU A 173 -9.38 14.06 -6.25
C LEU A 173 -8.16 14.48 -7.07
N THR A 174 -7.19 15.11 -6.42
CA THR A 174 -5.91 15.49 -7.03
C THR A 174 -4.76 14.89 -6.23
N GLN A 175 -3.62 14.63 -6.89
CA GLN A 175 -2.45 14.07 -6.25
C GLN A 175 -1.30 15.08 -6.23
N SER A 176 -0.59 15.13 -5.10
CA SER A 176 0.68 15.81 -4.93
C SER A 176 1.59 14.98 -4.02
N ARG A 177 2.82 15.44 -3.75
CA ARG A 177 3.68 14.80 -2.76
C ARG A 177 3.37 15.33 -1.36
N PHE A 178 3.22 14.42 -0.40
CA PHE A 178 3.22 14.75 1.02
C PHE A 178 4.63 14.98 1.52
N GLY A 179 4.87 16.09 2.20
CA GLY A 179 6.12 16.40 2.90
C GLY A 179 5.82 16.99 4.27
N ALA A 180 6.44 16.45 5.32
CA ALA A 180 6.32 16.99 6.68
C ALA A 180 6.87 18.42 6.74
N ASP A 181 7.98 18.66 6.02
CA ASP A 181 8.55 19.99 5.79
C ASP A 181 8.11 20.50 4.41
N PRO A 182 7.70 21.80 4.29
CA PRO A 182 7.35 22.40 2.99
C PRO A 182 8.44 22.27 1.92
N SER A 183 9.71 22.29 2.29
CA SER A 183 10.84 22.11 1.37
C SER A 183 10.87 20.74 0.68
N GLN A 184 10.20 19.75 1.23
CA GLN A 184 10.12 18.38 0.73
C GLN A 184 8.91 18.15 -0.19
N ARG A 185 8.05 19.15 -0.38
CA ARG A 185 6.87 19.07 -1.25
C ARG A 185 7.24 19.34 -2.71
N THR A 186 8.34 18.73 -3.18
CA THR A 186 8.75 18.78 -4.58
C THR A 186 7.74 18.03 -5.46
N PRO A 187 7.52 18.48 -6.72
CA PRO A 187 6.64 17.76 -7.64
C PRO A 187 7.09 16.30 -7.81
N GLN A 188 6.19 15.38 -7.58
CA GLN A 188 6.38 13.95 -7.79
C GLN A 188 5.03 13.30 -8.05
N THR A 189 4.99 12.35 -8.99
CA THR A 189 3.76 11.70 -9.45
C THR A 189 3.77 10.23 -9.11
N TRP A 190 2.64 9.75 -8.58
CA TRP A 190 2.30 8.34 -8.41
C TRP A 190 0.93 8.08 -9.02
N ARG A 191 0.76 6.94 -9.66
CA ARG A 191 -0.55 6.38 -9.97
C ARG A 191 -1.09 5.74 -8.70
N THR A 192 -1.97 6.44 -8.00
CA THR A 192 -2.44 6.05 -6.67
C THR A 192 -3.83 5.45 -6.75
N PRO A 193 -4.03 4.15 -6.45
CA PRO A 193 -5.36 3.58 -6.29
C PRO A 193 -6.05 4.16 -5.07
N VAL A 194 -7.22 4.74 -5.26
CA VAL A 194 -7.99 5.43 -4.22
C VAL A 194 -9.38 4.82 -4.12
N ASN A 195 -9.70 4.21 -2.98
CA ASN A 195 -11.04 3.81 -2.64
C ASN A 195 -11.78 4.98 -1.99
N VAL A 196 -12.96 5.29 -2.48
CA VAL A 196 -13.82 6.37 -1.99
C VAL A 196 -15.17 5.79 -1.58
N GLN A 197 -15.63 6.11 -0.38
CA GLN A 197 -16.96 5.75 0.11
C GLN A 197 -17.75 7.03 0.40
N GLY A 198 -18.90 7.16 -0.23
CA GLY A 198 -19.90 8.20 0.05
C GLY A 198 -21.18 7.61 0.61
N GLU A 199 -22.15 8.45 0.96
CA GLU A 199 -23.48 7.99 1.39
C GLU A 199 -24.29 7.34 0.25
N ASN A 200 -23.92 7.61 -1.02
CA ASN A 200 -24.58 7.13 -2.22
C ASN A 200 -23.83 6.02 -2.99
N GLY A 201 -22.71 5.52 -2.47
CA GLY A 201 -21.98 4.43 -3.11
C GLY A 201 -20.49 4.40 -2.80
N GLU A 202 -19.80 3.51 -3.51
CA GLU A 202 -18.35 3.29 -3.42
C GLU A 202 -17.74 3.40 -4.81
N TRP A 203 -16.55 3.98 -4.89
CA TRP A 203 -15.80 4.17 -6.13
C TRP A 203 -14.35 3.78 -5.92
N ARG A 204 -13.71 3.38 -7.00
CA ARG A 204 -12.27 3.14 -7.06
C ARG A 204 -11.70 3.83 -8.28
N GLU A 205 -10.73 4.71 -8.05
CA GLU A 205 -10.08 5.49 -9.09
C GLU A 205 -8.57 5.35 -8.97
N VAL A 206 -7.85 5.59 -10.07
CA VAL A 206 -6.40 5.78 -10.06
C VAL A 206 -6.14 7.27 -10.28
N VAL A 207 -5.55 7.90 -9.27
CA VAL A 207 -5.31 9.36 -9.26
C VAL A 207 -3.81 9.62 -9.37
N SER A 208 -3.42 10.50 -10.28
CA SER A 208 -2.03 10.99 -10.39
C SER A 208 -2.00 12.52 -10.52
N ALA A 209 -0.80 13.12 -10.46
CA ALA A 209 -0.66 14.58 -10.51
C ALA A 209 -1.14 15.18 -11.84
N ASP A 210 -0.99 14.42 -12.93
CA ASP A 210 -1.39 14.78 -14.30
C ASP A 210 -2.76 14.24 -14.72
N ALA A 211 -3.37 13.35 -13.90
CA ALA A 211 -4.68 12.77 -14.14
C ALA A 211 -5.53 12.81 -12.84
N PRO A 212 -6.13 13.95 -12.50
CA PRO A 212 -7.11 14.05 -11.43
C PRO A 212 -8.36 13.21 -11.76
N ALA A 213 -9.02 12.71 -10.72
CA ALA A 213 -10.26 11.95 -10.86
C ALA A 213 -11.45 12.71 -10.26
N SER A 214 -12.65 12.44 -10.77
CA SER A 214 -13.90 12.95 -10.20
C SER A 214 -14.85 11.79 -9.95
N VAL A 215 -15.37 11.70 -8.74
CA VAL A 215 -16.34 10.68 -8.34
C VAL A 215 -17.65 11.33 -7.92
N PRO A 216 -18.82 10.77 -8.28
CA PRO A 216 -20.13 11.34 -7.93
C PRO A 216 -20.51 11.02 -6.48
N ALA A 217 -19.55 11.04 -5.57
CA ALA A 217 -19.74 10.79 -4.15
C ALA A 217 -20.46 11.97 -3.47
N SER A 218 -21.38 11.70 -2.58
CA SER A 218 -22.16 12.70 -1.85
C SER A 218 -22.26 12.39 -0.38
N GLY A 219 -22.65 13.41 0.40
CA GLY A 219 -22.80 13.30 1.85
C GLY A 219 -21.46 13.35 2.60
N ALA A 220 -21.32 12.51 3.62
CA ALA A 220 -20.04 12.26 4.26
C ALA A 220 -19.20 11.33 3.37
N VAL A 221 -18.02 11.78 2.98
CA VAL A 221 -17.14 11.05 2.05
C VAL A 221 -15.87 10.64 2.77
N VAL A 222 -15.54 9.34 2.71
CA VAL A 222 -14.27 8.78 3.18
C VAL A 222 -13.40 8.48 1.97
N VAL A 223 -12.24 9.10 1.92
CA VAL A 223 -11.19 8.82 0.93
C VAL A 223 -10.15 7.90 1.57
N ASN A 224 -9.70 6.87 0.87
CA ASN A 224 -8.97 5.72 1.39
C ASN A 224 -9.83 4.83 2.30
N ALA A 225 -11.08 4.60 1.93
CA ALA A 225 -11.99 3.74 2.70
C ALA A 225 -11.35 2.37 2.95
N GLY A 226 -11.40 1.91 4.22
CA GLY A 226 -10.71 0.71 4.70
C GLY A 226 -9.20 0.85 4.90
N GLN A 227 -8.63 2.04 4.66
CA GLN A 227 -7.21 2.37 4.84
C GLN A 227 -6.25 1.39 4.14
N THR A 228 -6.62 0.97 2.92
CA THR A 228 -5.82 0.02 2.13
C THR A 228 -4.70 0.68 1.32
N GLY A 229 -4.82 1.98 1.03
CA GLY A 229 -3.85 2.73 0.23
C GLY A 229 -2.68 3.30 1.06
N TYR A 230 -1.50 3.35 0.46
CA TYR A 230 -0.31 3.98 1.04
C TYR A 230 -0.21 5.44 0.60
N PHE A 231 -1.04 6.31 1.19
CA PHE A 231 -1.05 7.76 0.92
C PHE A 231 -1.69 8.54 2.07
N ARG A 232 -1.51 9.86 2.09
CA ARG A 232 -2.19 10.78 2.98
C ARG A 232 -3.40 11.41 2.29
N THR A 233 -4.44 11.72 3.05
CA THR A 233 -5.62 12.42 2.57
C THR A 233 -5.74 13.80 3.20
N ALA A 234 -6.08 14.79 2.39
CA ALA A 234 -6.46 16.14 2.84
C ALA A 234 -7.84 16.48 2.29
N TYR A 235 -8.76 16.78 3.18
CA TYR A 235 -10.13 17.19 2.83
C TYR A 235 -10.25 18.71 2.76
N SER A 236 -11.07 19.20 1.84
CA SER A 236 -11.53 20.59 1.92
C SER A 236 -12.32 20.83 3.22
N PRO A 237 -12.38 22.08 3.73
CA PRO A 237 -13.15 22.39 4.92
C PRO A 237 -14.61 21.95 4.87
N ALA A 238 -15.23 22.03 3.69
CA ALA A 238 -16.63 21.67 3.53
C ALA A 238 -16.85 20.14 3.54
N LEU A 239 -15.96 19.34 2.93
CA LEU A 239 -16.00 17.87 3.05
C LEU A 239 -15.73 17.44 4.50
N TRP A 240 -14.75 18.07 5.15
CA TRP A 240 -14.46 17.79 6.55
C TRP A 240 -15.65 18.11 7.48
N ALA A 241 -16.35 19.22 7.25
CA ALA A 241 -17.52 19.59 8.03
C ALA A 241 -18.68 18.57 7.91
N ARG A 242 -18.77 17.84 6.79
CA ARG A 242 -19.75 16.74 6.62
C ARG A 242 -19.28 15.43 7.23
N LEU A 243 -17.97 15.15 7.18
CA LEU A 243 -17.39 13.90 7.69
C LEU A 243 -17.27 13.90 9.22
N ALA A 244 -16.81 15.00 9.83
CA ALA A 244 -16.51 15.09 11.24
C ALA A 244 -17.69 14.68 12.17
N PRO A 245 -18.96 15.08 11.93
CA PRO A 245 -20.10 14.64 12.75
C PRO A 245 -20.40 13.12 12.63
N ARG A 246 -19.88 12.47 11.59
CA ARG A 246 -20.06 11.03 11.33
C ARG A 246 -18.89 10.19 11.82
N PHE A 247 -17.80 10.80 12.29
CA PHE A 247 -16.55 10.15 12.66
C PHE A 247 -16.76 8.90 13.54
N ALA A 248 -17.50 9.02 14.63
CA ALA A 248 -17.78 7.92 15.55
C ALA A 248 -18.63 6.76 14.95
N ARG A 249 -19.15 6.93 13.73
CA ARG A 249 -19.95 5.91 13.01
C ARG A 249 -19.19 5.28 11.86
N LEU A 250 -17.99 5.77 11.57
CA LEU A 250 -17.13 5.18 10.55
C LEU A 250 -16.63 3.81 11.00
N ALA A 251 -16.20 2.98 10.05
CA ALA A 251 -15.49 1.77 10.37
C ALA A 251 -14.24 2.10 11.22
N PRO A 252 -13.85 1.24 12.18
CA PRO A 252 -12.70 1.52 13.06
C PRO A 252 -11.42 1.89 12.32
N ALA A 253 -11.21 1.31 11.13
CA ALA A 253 -10.06 1.59 10.30
C ALA A 253 -10.06 3.04 9.73
N ASP A 254 -11.24 3.64 9.58
CA ASP A 254 -11.44 4.96 8.97
C ASP A 254 -11.59 6.09 10.01
N GLN A 255 -11.56 5.76 11.30
CA GLN A 255 -11.53 6.69 12.42
C GLN A 255 -10.10 7.14 12.73
#